data_e197bcc3526c30c5431e372461825acf
#
_entry.id   e197bcc3526c30c5431e372461825acf
#
_cell.length_a   1.000
_cell.length_b   1.000
_cell.length_c   1.000
_cell.angle_alpha   90.00
_cell.angle_beta   90.00
_cell.angle_gamma   90.00
#
_symmetry.space_group_name_H-M   'P 1'
#
loop_
_entity.id
_entity.type
_entity.pdbx_description
1 polymer ?
#
loop_
_entity_poly.entity_id
_entity_poly.type
_entity_poly.pdbx_seq_one_letter_code
_entity_poly.pdbx_strand_id
1 'polypeptide(L)'
;MQKVIPYLAILIVILYAVYNAKFRNPKKVDAHTHTHYEEHIKTHKSTHHYEEELSHINTDEYTKEYIIKVINHGSDILDFKGGEMEGGFAAHDDAEKIACYVMDFSGKKCAKSYPKNAAMFYTSICGGCHGDDGKGLGGTYPDLTKAKMLGIEKRESFLKSM
;
A
#
# COMPACT_ATOMS: atom_id res chain seq x y z
N MET A 1 37.76 12.52 39.25
CA MET A 1 37.42 11.30 38.50
C MET A 1 35.93 11.13 38.27
N GLN A 2 35.03 11.76 39.03
CA GLN A 2 33.56 11.59 38.93
C GLN A 2 32.90 12.22 37.69
N LYS A 3 33.52 13.20 37.03
CA LYS A 3 32.95 13.90 35.86
C LYS A 3 33.12 13.20 34.50
N VAL A 4 33.93 12.14 34.42
CA VAL A 4 34.24 11.43 33.16
C VAL A 4 33.26 10.27 32.88
N ILE A 5 32.68 9.71 33.94
CA ILE A 5 31.78 8.55 33.85
C ILE A 5 30.55 8.80 32.92
N PRO A 6 29.83 9.95 33.01
CA PRO A 6 28.65 10.19 32.14
C PRO A 6 29.03 10.33 30.66
N TYR A 7 30.20 10.90 30.35
CA TYR A 7 30.65 11.02 28.96
C TYR A 7 31.04 9.66 28.35
N LEU A 8 31.62 8.78 29.17
CA LEU A 8 31.96 7.43 28.74
C LEU A 8 30.72 6.57 28.46
N ALA A 9 29.65 6.73 29.26
CA ALA A 9 28.36 6.09 29.03
C ALA A 9 27.72 6.55 27.71
N ILE A 10 27.70 7.86 27.44
CA ILE A 10 27.18 8.43 26.18
C ILE A 10 27.96 7.89 24.99
N LEU A 11 29.26 7.82 25.07
CA LEU A 11 30.14 7.32 24.01
C LEU A 11 29.88 5.84 23.69
N ILE A 12 29.64 5.02 24.71
CA ILE A 12 29.24 3.61 24.54
C ILE A 12 27.89 3.48 23.82
N VAL A 13 26.90 4.30 24.20
CA VAL A 13 25.57 4.29 23.54
C VAL A 13 25.69 4.69 22.08
N ILE A 14 26.47 5.72 21.75
CA ILE A 14 26.68 6.16 20.37
C ILE A 14 27.40 5.07 19.57
N LEU A 15 28.45 4.45 20.10
CA LEU A 15 29.14 3.36 19.42
C LEU A 15 28.24 2.15 19.19
N TYR A 16 27.40 1.81 20.17
CA TYR A 16 26.41 0.75 20.03
C TYR A 16 25.36 1.05 18.96
N ALA A 17 24.86 2.29 18.91
CA ALA A 17 23.91 2.73 17.88
C ALA A 17 24.52 2.67 16.46
N VAL A 18 25.77 3.16 16.30
CA VAL A 18 26.51 3.09 15.03
C VAL A 18 26.79 1.65 14.63
N TYR A 19 27.20 0.81 15.58
CA TYR A 19 27.40 -0.62 15.32
C TYR A 19 26.13 -1.30 14.84
N ASN A 20 24.99 -1.07 15.53
CA ASN A 20 23.72 -1.64 15.11
C ASN A 20 23.25 -1.10 13.75
N ALA A 21 23.45 0.18 13.46
CA ALA A 21 23.08 0.76 12.16
C ALA A 21 23.92 0.19 11.00
N LYS A 22 25.19 -0.10 11.25
CA LYS A 22 26.13 -0.54 10.21
C LYS A 22 26.17 -2.06 10.03
N PHE A 23 25.95 -2.83 11.10
CA PHE A 23 26.09 -4.30 11.11
C PHE A 23 24.78 -5.06 11.31
N ARG A 24 23.71 -4.38 11.71
CA ARG A 24 22.39 -4.97 11.66
C ARG A 24 22.01 -5.06 10.18
N ASN A 25 22.24 -6.21 9.57
CA ASN A 25 21.71 -6.49 8.24
C ASN A 25 20.22 -6.11 8.28
N PRO A 26 19.75 -5.15 7.45
CA PRO A 26 18.32 -5.06 7.23
C PRO A 26 17.92 -6.48 6.83
N LYS A 27 16.95 -7.09 7.55
CA LYS A 27 16.30 -8.29 7.04
C LYS A 27 16.00 -7.96 5.60
N LYS A 28 16.67 -8.63 4.66
CA LYS A 28 16.25 -8.61 3.27
C LYS A 28 14.79 -9.07 3.36
N VAL A 29 13.87 -8.14 3.21
CA VAL A 29 12.50 -8.46 2.86
C VAL A 29 12.72 -9.19 1.55
N ASP A 30 12.50 -10.49 1.59
CA ASP A 30 12.75 -11.35 0.45
C ASP A 30 11.95 -10.76 -0.71
N ALA A 31 12.67 -10.33 -1.75
CA ALA A 31 12.11 -9.78 -2.99
C ALA A 31 11.30 -10.83 -3.77
N HIS A 32 10.86 -11.89 -3.09
CA HIS A 32 10.12 -13.02 -3.67
C HIS A 32 8.64 -12.75 -3.93
N THR A 33 8.11 -11.59 -3.51
CA THR A 33 6.66 -11.35 -3.68
C THR A 33 6.31 -10.80 -5.08
N HIS A 34 7.27 -10.20 -5.80
CA HIS A 34 7.00 -9.59 -7.11
C HIS A 34 6.88 -10.59 -8.27
N THR A 35 7.54 -11.75 -8.18
CA THR A 35 7.48 -12.78 -9.23
C THR A 35 6.18 -13.58 -9.21
N HIS A 36 5.50 -13.66 -8.07
CA HIS A 36 4.31 -14.51 -7.91
C HIS A 36 3.08 -13.94 -8.66
N TYR A 37 2.99 -12.62 -8.83
CA TYR A 37 1.86 -12.01 -9.56
C TYR A 37 1.98 -12.21 -11.07
N GLU A 38 3.17 -12.04 -11.63
CA GLU A 38 3.42 -12.29 -13.07
C GLU A 38 3.39 -13.78 -13.42
N GLU A 39 3.83 -14.65 -12.51
CA GLU A 39 3.83 -16.08 -12.75
C GLU A 39 2.41 -16.67 -12.71
N HIS A 40 1.52 -16.17 -11.84
CA HIS A 40 0.10 -16.52 -11.86
C HIS A 40 -0.62 -16.07 -13.14
N ILE A 41 -0.19 -14.94 -13.73
CA ILE A 41 -0.75 -14.46 -15.01
C ILE A 41 -0.34 -15.39 -16.16
N LYS A 42 0.87 -15.97 -16.11
CA LYS A 42 1.39 -16.81 -17.19
C LYS A 42 0.86 -18.26 -17.17
N THR A 43 0.44 -18.76 -16.02
CA THR A 43 0.04 -20.17 -15.86
C THR A 43 -1.45 -20.44 -16.04
N HIS A 44 -2.32 -19.44 -15.92
CA HIS A 44 -3.76 -19.60 -16.17
C HIS A 44 -4.19 -18.91 -17.46
N LYS A 45 -3.82 -19.51 -18.60
CA LYS A 45 -4.30 -19.14 -19.94
C LYS A 45 -5.72 -19.67 -20.16
N SER A 46 -6.67 -19.19 -19.36
CA SER A 46 -8.09 -19.42 -19.55
C SER A 46 -8.76 -18.07 -19.87
N THR A 47 -9.15 -17.89 -21.13
CA THR A 47 -9.95 -16.75 -21.60
C THR A 47 -11.19 -16.52 -20.73
N HIS A 48 -11.76 -17.57 -20.18
CA HIS A 48 -12.92 -17.52 -19.27
C HIS A 48 -12.66 -16.72 -17.97
N HIS A 49 -11.45 -16.75 -17.45
CA HIS A 49 -11.11 -16.05 -16.19
C HIS A 49 -10.99 -14.53 -16.39
N TYR A 50 -10.53 -14.10 -17.55
CA TYR A 50 -10.41 -12.68 -17.88
C TYR A 50 -11.77 -12.01 -18.14
N GLU A 51 -12.69 -12.72 -18.79
CA GLU A 51 -14.07 -12.22 -18.99
C GLU A 51 -14.82 -12.11 -17.66
N GLU A 52 -14.62 -13.05 -16.75
CA GLU A 52 -15.18 -13.02 -15.42
C GLU A 52 -14.64 -11.81 -14.62
N GLU A 53 -13.32 -11.58 -14.60
CA GLU A 53 -12.71 -10.42 -13.92
C GLU A 53 -13.23 -9.11 -14.53
N LEU A 54 -13.32 -9.00 -15.87
CA LEU A 54 -13.86 -7.83 -16.54
C LEU A 54 -15.31 -7.53 -16.15
N SER A 55 -16.12 -8.54 -15.90
CA SER A 55 -17.53 -8.36 -15.51
C SER A 55 -17.66 -7.74 -14.11
N HIS A 56 -16.68 -7.93 -13.24
CA HIS A 56 -16.68 -7.46 -11.84
C HIS A 56 -15.79 -6.25 -11.57
N ILE A 57 -14.85 -5.93 -12.47
CA ILE A 57 -13.78 -4.93 -12.23
C ILE A 57 -14.29 -3.52 -11.88
N ASN A 58 -15.53 -3.20 -12.27
CA ASN A 58 -16.16 -1.92 -12.00
C ASN A 58 -17.06 -1.92 -10.76
N THR A 59 -17.14 -3.01 -10.02
CA THR A 59 -17.94 -3.11 -8.80
C THR A 59 -17.25 -2.45 -7.60
N ASP A 60 -18.05 -2.03 -6.61
CA ASP A 60 -17.53 -1.50 -5.36
C ASP A 60 -16.78 -2.57 -4.57
N GLU A 61 -17.23 -3.84 -4.63
CA GLU A 61 -16.54 -4.95 -3.98
C GLU A 61 -15.15 -5.19 -4.56
N TYR A 62 -15.02 -5.22 -5.90
CA TYR A 62 -13.70 -5.32 -6.55
C TYR A 62 -12.80 -4.15 -6.14
N THR A 63 -13.34 -2.93 -6.08
CA THR A 63 -12.57 -1.76 -5.64
C THR A 63 -12.08 -1.93 -4.22
N LYS A 64 -12.92 -2.43 -3.30
CA LYS A 64 -12.54 -2.71 -1.92
C LYS A 64 -11.42 -3.75 -1.82
N GLU A 65 -11.59 -4.87 -2.49
CA GLU A 65 -10.59 -5.95 -2.52
C GLU A 65 -9.26 -5.49 -3.12
N TYR A 66 -9.31 -4.69 -4.19
CA TYR A 66 -8.13 -4.09 -4.78
C TYR A 66 -7.38 -3.20 -3.79
N ILE A 67 -8.07 -2.32 -3.05
CA ILE A 67 -7.45 -1.45 -2.05
C ILE A 67 -6.82 -2.29 -0.93
N ILE A 68 -7.55 -3.29 -0.39
CA ILE A 68 -7.03 -4.20 0.65
C ILE A 68 -5.76 -4.90 0.16
N LYS A 69 -5.76 -5.40 -1.07
CA LYS A 69 -4.59 -6.04 -1.69
C LYS A 69 -3.40 -5.09 -1.75
N VAL A 70 -3.61 -3.85 -2.21
CA VAL A 70 -2.54 -2.85 -2.30
C VAL A 70 -2.01 -2.47 -0.92
N ILE A 71 -2.86 -2.32 0.09
CA ILE A 71 -2.42 -2.04 1.47
C ILE A 71 -1.54 -3.17 2.02
N ASN A 72 -1.93 -4.42 1.78
CA ASN A 72 -1.24 -5.57 2.33
C ASN A 72 0.04 -5.94 1.55
N HIS A 73 0.05 -5.78 0.23
CA HIS A 73 1.11 -6.31 -0.64
C HIS A 73 1.86 -5.23 -1.43
N GLY A 74 1.38 -3.99 -1.40
CA GLY A 74 1.94 -2.91 -2.20
C GLY A 74 1.48 -2.91 -3.65
N SER A 75 2.06 -2.01 -4.45
CA SER A 75 1.79 -1.86 -5.88
C SER A 75 2.95 -1.18 -6.59
N ASP A 76 3.41 -1.78 -7.67
CA ASP A 76 4.45 -1.32 -8.58
C ASP A 76 3.91 -1.00 -10.00
N ILE A 77 2.60 -1.16 -10.21
CA ILE A 77 1.97 -1.04 -11.53
C ILE A 77 1.85 0.40 -12.04
N LEU A 78 2.09 1.38 -11.19
CA LEU A 78 1.99 2.80 -11.50
C LEU A 78 3.34 3.48 -11.31
N ASP A 79 3.79 4.19 -12.34
CA ASP A 79 5.00 5.00 -12.30
C ASP A 79 4.67 6.41 -11.79
N PHE A 80 4.91 6.63 -10.50
CA PHE A 80 4.73 7.92 -9.83
C PHE A 80 6.05 8.49 -9.34
N LYS A 81 6.16 9.81 -9.23
CA LYS A 81 7.34 10.50 -8.69
C LYS A 81 7.68 10.08 -7.26
N GLY A 82 6.66 9.71 -6.48
CA GLY A 82 6.81 9.21 -5.12
C GLY A 82 7.34 7.78 -5.03
N GLY A 83 7.48 7.08 -6.16
CA GLY A 83 7.91 5.68 -6.23
C GLY A 83 6.76 4.69 -6.06
N GLU A 84 7.13 3.44 -5.89
CA GLU A 84 6.22 2.32 -5.67
C GLU A 84 5.61 2.37 -4.27
N MET A 85 4.43 1.81 -4.11
CA MET A 85 3.82 1.63 -2.81
C MET A 85 4.23 0.29 -2.23
N GLU A 86 5.01 0.31 -1.15
CA GLU A 86 5.31 -0.90 -0.39
C GLU A 86 4.05 -1.39 0.35
N GLY A 87 3.96 -2.70 0.59
CA GLY A 87 2.86 -3.29 1.34
C GLY A 87 3.16 -3.42 2.83
N GLY A 88 2.11 -3.73 3.61
CA GLY A 88 2.25 -4.07 5.03
C GLY A 88 2.37 -2.88 5.97
N PHE A 89 2.04 -1.68 5.55
CA PHE A 89 2.02 -0.50 6.43
C PHE A 89 0.91 -0.55 7.48
N ALA A 90 -0.19 -1.22 7.20
CA ALA A 90 -1.29 -1.41 8.13
C ALA A 90 -1.36 -2.86 8.63
N ALA A 91 -1.86 -3.07 9.84
CA ALA A 91 -2.23 -4.40 10.29
C ALA A 91 -3.35 -4.97 9.40
N HIS A 92 -3.34 -6.29 9.20
CA HIS A 92 -4.30 -6.95 8.28
C HIS A 92 -5.75 -6.60 8.60
N ASP A 93 -6.12 -6.57 9.88
CA ASP A 93 -7.49 -6.24 10.34
C ASP A 93 -7.85 -4.77 10.14
N ASP A 94 -6.88 -3.89 9.98
CA ASP A 94 -7.10 -2.46 9.74
C ASP A 94 -7.19 -2.14 8.25
N ALA A 95 -6.64 -2.98 7.37
CA ALA A 95 -6.68 -2.79 5.92
C ALA A 95 -8.12 -2.67 5.40
N GLU A 96 -9.06 -3.49 5.90
CA GLU A 96 -10.48 -3.43 5.51
C GLU A 96 -11.13 -2.10 5.92
N LYS A 97 -10.83 -1.61 7.14
CA LYS A 97 -11.36 -0.34 7.64
C LYS A 97 -10.84 0.84 6.83
N ILE A 98 -9.52 0.83 6.52
CA ILE A 98 -8.87 1.85 5.70
C ILE A 98 -9.43 1.81 4.27
N ALA A 99 -9.60 0.62 3.69
CA ALA A 99 -10.14 0.47 2.34
C ALA A 99 -11.53 1.10 2.23
N CYS A 100 -12.42 0.83 3.18
CA CYS A 100 -13.75 1.43 3.22
C CYS A 100 -13.72 2.95 3.34
N TYR A 101 -12.80 3.50 4.14
CA TYR A 101 -12.61 4.94 4.24
C TYR A 101 -12.09 5.56 2.93
N VAL A 102 -11.14 4.90 2.28
CA VAL A 102 -10.59 5.34 0.98
C VAL A 102 -11.66 5.32 -0.12
N MET A 103 -12.57 4.34 -0.11
CA MET A 103 -13.68 4.28 -1.06
C MET A 103 -14.59 5.51 -0.98
N ASP A 104 -14.79 6.08 0.21
CA ASP A 104 -15.60 7.30 0.37
C ASP A 104 -15.00 8.50 -0.37
N PHE A 105 -13.68 8.60 -0.53
CA PHE A 105 -13.05 9.66 -1.33
C PHE A 105 -13.51 9.65 -2.79
N SER A 106 -13.76 8.47 -3.34
CA SER A 106 -14.24 8.28 -4.72
C SER A 106 -15.76 8.22 -4.85
N GLY A 107 -16.49 8.47 -3.75
CA GLY A 107 -17.95 8.39 -3.70
C GLY A 107 -18.52 6.97 -3.71
N LYS A 108 -17.68 5.96 -3.57
CA LYS A 108 -18.06 4.55 -3.45
C LYS A 108 -18.38 4.22 -1.99
N LYS A 109 -19.18 3.18 -1.78
CA LYS A 109 -19.59 2.80 -0.43
C LYS A 109 -19.28 1.34 -0.12
N CYS A 110 -18.78 1.10 1.07
CA CYS A 110 -18.74 -0.25 1.61
C CYS A 110 -20.14 -0.77 1.95
N ALA A 111 -20.34 -2.06 1.75
CA ALA A 111 -21.59 -2.75 2.11
C ALA A 111 -21.88 -2.67 3.63
N LYS A 112 -20.84 -2.57 4.45
CA LYS A 112 -20.94 -2.38 5.90
C LYS A 112 -20.35 -1.03 6.29
N SER A 113 -20.95 -0.38 7.30
CA SER A 113 -20.35 0.82 7.89
C SER A 113 -19.00 0.48 8.54
N TYR A 114 -18.00 1.30 8.30
CA TYR A 114 -16.69 1.17 8.93
C TYR A 114 -16.61 1.96 10.26
N PRO A 115 -15.67 1.60 11.15
CA PRO A 115 -15.51 2.28 12.44
C PRO A 115 -15.13 3.75 12.27
N LYS A 116 -15.57 4.61 13.18
CA LYS A 116 -15.26 6.06 13.18
C LYS A 116 -13.76 6.37 13.23
N ASN A 117 -12.94 5.44 13.73
CA ASN A 117 -11.49 5.59 13.79
C ASN A 117 -10.77 5.24 12.46
N ALA A 118 -11.48 4.79 11.43
CA ALA A 118 -10.87 4.48 10.13
C ALA A 118 -10.16 5.70 9.51
N ALA A 119 -10.74 6.91 9.67
CA ALA A 119 -10.11 8.16 9.28
C ALA A 119 -8.75 8.37 9.96
N MET A 120 -8.66 8.09 11.26
CA MET A 120 -7.42 8.21 12.02
C MET A 120 -6.36 7.23 11.52
N PHE A 121 -6.73 5.98 11.23
CA PHE A 121 -5.80 5.01 10.63
C PHE A 121 -5.29 5.48 9.28
N TYR A 122 -6.19 5.95 8.41
CA TYR A 122 -5.80 6.48 7.11
C TYR A 122 -4.83 7.66 7.24
N THR A 123 -5.19 8.70 8.01
CA THR A 123 -4.36 9.89 8.20
C THR A 123 -2.99 9.54 8.77
N SER A 124 -2.93 8.63 9.76
CA SER A 124 -1.67 8.26 10.42
C SER A 124 -0.75 7.40 9.55
N ILE A 125 -1.31 6.57 8.65
CA ILE A 125 -0.55 5.57 7.88
C ILE A 125 -0.40 6.00 6.42
N CYS A 126 -1.46 6.45 5.79
CA CYS A 126 -1.54 6.69 4.33
C CYS A 126 -1.44 8.17 3.97
N GLY A 127 -1.90 9.06 4.88
CA GLY A 127 -1.98 10.51 4.65
C GLY A 127 -0.64 11.16 4.34
N GLY A 128 0.46 10.62 4.86
CA GLY A 128 1.81 11.12 4.58
C GLY A 128 2.19 11.11 3.10
N CYS A 129 1.69 10.13 2.35
CA CYS A 129 1.92 10.01 0.91
C CYS A 129 0.71 10.46 0.09
N HIS A 130 -0.49 10.03 0.47
CA HIS A 130 -1.69 10.29 -0.33
C HIS A 130 -2.39 11.61 0.01
N GLY A 131 -1.97 12.32 1.07
CA GLY A 131 -2.66 13.47 1.61
C GLY A 131 -3.90 13.10 2.41
N ASP A 132 -4.30 13.92 3.38
CA ASP A 132 -5.49 13.68 4.18
C ASP A 132 -6.78 13.75 3.36
N ASP A 133 -6.73 14.43 2.22
CA ASP A 133 -7.80 14.56 1.24
C ASP A 133 -7.77 13.50 0.12
N GLY A 134 -6.80 12.60 0.14
CA GLY A 134 -6.64 11.53 -0.85
C GLY A 134 -6.13 11.96 -2.21
N LYS A 135 -5.72 13.24 -2.43
CA LYS A 135 -5.36 13.77 -3.76
C LYS A 135 -3.92 13.52 -4.21
N GLY A 136 -3.13 12.80 -3.42
CA GLY A 136 -1.79 12.36 -3.82
C GLY A 136 -0.75 13.47 -3.88
N LEU A 137 -0.82 14.45 -2.96
CA LEU A 137 0.17 15.52 -2.80
C LEU A 137 0.57 16.19 -4.13
N GLY A 138 -0.42 16.72 -4.86
CA GLY A 138 -0.17 17.45 -6.10
C GLY A 138 0.33 16.57 -7.25
N GLY A 139 -0.01 15.30 -7.27
CA GLY A 139 0.35 14.36 -8.34
C GLY A 139 1.68 13.64 -8.11
N THR A 140 2.26 13.75 -6.90
CA THR A 140 3.44 12.94 -6.51
C THR A 140 3.06 11.48 -6.29
N TYR A 141 1.85 11.25 -5.80
CA TYR A 141 1.25 9.94 -5.55
C TYR A 141 -0.13 9.83 -6.21
N PRO A 142 -0.68 8.62 -6.34
CA PRO A 142 -2.01 8.41 -6.93
C PRO A 142 -3.11 9.21 -6.23
N ASP A 143 -3.98 9.82 -7.03
CA ASP A 143 -5.20 10.46 -6.58
C ASP A 143 -6.27 9.41 -6.31
N LEU A 144 -6.64 9.22 -5.04
CA LEU A 144 -7.62 8.25 -4.56
C LEU A 144 -9.06 8.76 -4.65
N THR A 145 -9.27 10.03 -5.05
CA THR A 145 -10.61 10.63 -5.15
C THR A 145 -11.30 10.32 -6.48
N LYS A 146 -10.59 9.72 -7.42
CA LYS A 146 -11.14 9.37 -8.74
C LYS A 146 -12.19 8.26 -8.63
N ALA A 147 -13.28 8.38 -9.35
CA ALA A 147 -14.36 7.38 -9.39
C ALA A 147 -13.86 5.98 -9.77
N LYS A 148 -12.83 5.89 -10.61
CA LYS A 148 -12.07 4.67 -10.86
C LYS A 148 -10.60 4.91 -10.52
N MET A 149 -10.04 4.05 -9.69
CA MET A 149 -8.62 4.13 -9.32
C MET A 149 -7.73 3.79 -10.49
N LEU A 150 -6.62 4.51 -10.64
CA LEU A 150 -5.70 4.37 -11.78
C LEU A 150 -5.18 2.94 -11.98
N GLY A 151 -4.94 2.20 -10.89
CA GLY A 151 -4.51 0.81 -10.98
C GLY A 151 -5.60 -0.11 -11.53
N ILE A 152 -6.87 0.15 -11.19
CA ILE A 152 -8.02 -0.57 -11.76
C ILE A 152 -8.19 -0.22 -13.24
N GLU A 153 -8.03 1.05 -13.63
CA GLU A 153 -8.06 1.47 -15.05
C GLU A 153 -6.97 0.76 -15.86
N LYS A 154 -5.76 0.69 -15.32
CA LYS A 154 -4.64 0.01 -15.97
C LYS A 154 -4.90 -1.50 -16.12
N ARG A 155 -5.44 -2.13 -15.07
CA ARG A 155 -5.83 -3.54 -15.11
C ARG A 155 -6.93 -3.82 -16.12
N GLU A 156 -7.97 -3.00 -16.14
CA GLU A 156 -9.06 -3.11 -17.13
C GLU A 156 -8.56 -2.96 -18.56
N SER A 157 -7.68 -1.98 -18.80
CA SER A 157 -7.09 -1.75 -20.11
C SER A 157 -6.26 -2.96 -20.58
N PHE A 158 -5.50 -3.56 -19.67
CA PHE A 158 -4.74 -4.77 -19.94
C PHE A 158 -5.68 -5.96 -20.30
N LEU A 159 -6.72 -6.18 -19.51
CA LEU A 159 -7.68 -7.27 -19.76
C LEU A 159 -8.40 -7.13 -21.10
N LYS A 160 -8.71 -5.87 -21.51
CA LYS A 160 -9.35 -5.61 -22.81
C LYS A 160 -8.42 -5.76 -24.01
N SER A 161 -7.11 -5.78 -23.78
CA SER A 161 -6.10 -5.94 -24.83
C SER A 161 -5.76 -7.39 -25.13
N MET A 162 -6.24 -8.33 -24.33
CA MET A 162 -6.01 -9.77 -24.47
C MET A 162 -7.08 -10.44 -25.32
#